data_d1e12e92f2c7e751a0e3fa03d19820c8
#
_entry.id   d1e12e92f2c7e751a0e3fa03d19820c8
#
_cell.length_a   1.000
_cell.length_b   1.000
_cell.length_c   1.000
_cell.angle_alpha   90.00
_cell.angle_beta   90.00
_cell.angle_gamma   90.00
#
_symmetry.space_group_name_H-M   'P 1'
#
loop_
_entity.id
_entity.type
_entity.pdbx_description
1 polymer ?
#
loop_
_entity_poly.entity_id
_entity_poly.type
_entity_poly.pdbx_seq_one_letter_code
_entity_poly.pdbx_strand_id
1 'polypeptide(L)' 'MNKNEELMTVLAKHQDIYKSLMTLFNKHEESCLDWLNTPSKPLCDIKPVDLLNTEPEKVKDTIYRIETGDMS' A
#
# COMPACT_ATOMS: atom_id res chain seq x y z
N MET A 1 15.81 8.46 -9.65
CA MET A 1 14.95 8.59 -8.46
C MET A 1 15.02 7.32 -7.66
N ASN A 2 15.24 7.41 -6.36
CA ASN A 2 15.30 6.20 -5.55
C ASN A 2 13.90 5.76 -5.13
N LYS A 3 13.80 4.54 -4.61
CA LYS A 3 12.49 3.96 -4.28
C LYS A 3 11.79 4.70 -3.15
N ASN A 4 12.55 5.26 -2.22
CA ASN A 4 11.97 6.02 -1.13
C ASN A 4 11.29 7.29 -1.66
N GLU A 5 11.93 8.00 -2.58
CA GLU A 5 11.32 9.20 -3.17
C GLU A 5 10.08 8.86 -3.98
N GLU A 6 10.13 7.76 -4.73
CA GLU A 6 8.99 7.31 -5.50
C GLU A 6 7.82 6.98 -4.58
N LEU A 7 8.09 6.25 -3.51
CA LEU A 7 7.06 5.88 -2.54
C LEU A 7 6.46 7.12 -1.88
N MET A 8 7.29 8.07 -1.49
CA MET A 8 6.82 9.30 -0.87
C MET A 8 5.97 10.13 -1.83
N THR A 9 6.35 10.16 -3.10
CA THR A 9 5.57 10.87 -4.11
C THR A 9 4.20 10.23 -4.32
N VAL A 10 4.18 8.91 -4.43
CA VAL A 10 2.93 8.17 -4.62
C VAL A 10 1.99 8.35 -3.43
N LEU A 11 2.53 8.35 -2.23
CA LEU A 11 1.73 8.42 -1.00
C LEU A 11 1.72 9.79 -0.36
N ALA A 12 2.12 10.83 -1.10
CA ALA A 12 2.19 12.19 -0.55
C ALA A 12 0.85 12.65 0.04
N LYS A 13 -0.26 12.27 -0.56
CA LYS A 13 -1.60 12.63 -0.10
C LYS A 13 -2.22 11.57 0.80
N HIS A 14 -1.48 10.50 1.07
CA HIS A 14 -1.99 9.35 1.83
C HIS A 14 -0.98 8.92 2.88
N GLN A 15 -0.62 9.84 3.75
CA GLN A 15 0.39 9.58 4.76
C GLN A 15 -0.02 8.46 5.73
N ASP A 16 -1.31 8.31 5.98
CA ASP A 16 -1.80 7.21 6.81
C ASP A 16 -1.42 5.87 6.20
N ILE A 17 -1.62 5.75 4.88
CA ILE A 17 -1.28 4.54 4.16
C ILE A 17 0.23 4.33 4.17
N TYR A 18 0.99 5.42 3.99
CA TYR A 18 2.44 5.34 4.03
C TYR A 18 2.92 4.76 5.37
N LYS A 19 2.42 5.30 6.47
CA LYS A 19 2.80 4.82 7.80
C LYS A 19 2.42 3.37 8.01
N SER A 20 1.22 2.99 7.58
CA SER A 20 0.76 1.61 7.71
C SER A 20 1.64 0.65 6.93
N LEU A 21 1.98 1.02 5.69
CA LEU A 21 2.85 0.19 4.87
C LEU A 21 4.25 0.06 5.46
N MET A 22 4.80 1.16 5.96
CA MET A 22 6.12 1.13 6.57
C MET A 22 6.14 0.24 7.81
N THR A 23 5.07 0.24 8.58
CA THR A 23 4.94 -0.65 9.73
C THR A 23 4.80 -2.10 9.28
N LEU A 24 3.97 -2.34 8.29
CA LEU A 24 3.70 -3.69 7.79
C LEU A 24 4.96 -4.35 7.21
N PHE A 25 5.75 -3.59 6.48
CA PHE A 25 6.94 -4.11 5.80
C PHE A 25 8.26 -3.75 6.49
N ASN A 26 8.19 -3.36 7.76
CA ASN A 26 9.39 -3.02 8.55
C ASN A 26 10.28 -1.98 7.87
N LYS A 27 9.67 -0.94 7.32
CA LYS A 27 10.35 0.18 6.66
C LYS A 27 11.10 -0.22 5.40
N HIS A 28 10.72 -1.33 4.77
CA HIS A 28 11.30 -1.74 3.49
C HIS A 28 10.53 -1.07 2.36
N GLU A 29 11.04 0.06 1.87
CA GLU A 29 10.35 0.84 0.83
C GLU A 29 10.14 0.04 -0.44
N GLU A 30 11.11 -0.79 -0.81
CA GLU A 30 11.00 -1.61 -2.00
C GLU A 30 9.81 -2.57 -1.91
N SER A 31 9.65 -3.20 -0.75
CA SER A 31 8.51 -4.10 -0.54
C SER A 31 7.18 -3.35 -0.61
N CYS A 32 7.13 -2.13 -0.07
CA CYS A 32 5.93 -1.31 -0.15
C CYS A 32 5.57 -1.01 -1.60
N LEU A 33 6.55 -0.62 -2.41
CA LEU A 33 6.31 -0.32 -3.81
C LEU A 33 5.90 -1.56 -4.59
N ASP A 34 6.53 -2.69 -4.32
CA ASP A 34 6.16 -3.94 -4.97
C ASP A 34 4.71 -4.29 -4.69
N TRP A 35 4.30 -4.15 -3.43
CA TRP A 35 2.92 -4.43 -3.06
C TRP A 35 1.96 -3.49 -3.76
N LEU A 36 2.28 -2.20 -3.81
CA LEU A 36 1.43 -1.20 -4.46
C LEU A 36 1.29 -1.45 -5.97
N ASN A 37 2.32 -2.02 -6.59
CA ASN A 37 2.32 -2.27 -8.03
C ASN A 37 1.88 -3.68 -8.41
N THR A 38 1.50 -4.49 -7.43
CA THR A 38 1.07 -5.86 -7.69
C THR A 38 -0.44 -5.96 -7.48
N PRO A 39 -1.18 -6.48 -8.47
CA PRO A 39 -2.63 -6.67 -8.29
C PRO A 39 -2.90 -7.55 -7.09
N SER A 40 -3.88 -7.18 -6.29
CA SER A 40 -4.21 -7.88 -5.06
C SER A 40 -5.61 -8.49 -5.17
N LYS A 41 -5.74 -9.77 -4.80
CA LYS A 41 -7.04 -10.44 -4.84
C LYS A 41 -8.10 -9.77 -3.98
N PRO A 42 -7.78 -9.34 -2.75
CA PRO A 42 -8.78 -8.61 -1.95
C PRO A 42 -9.26 -7.32 -2.62
N LEU A 43 -8.51 -6.82 -3.60
CA LEU A 43 -8.87 -5.62 -4.34
C LEU A 43 -9.36 -5.96 -5.74
N CYS A 44 -9.88 -7.16 -5.95
CA CYS A 44 -10.40 -7.62 -7.25
C CYS A 44 -9.34 -7.60 -8.35
N ASP A 45 -8.12 -7.99 -8.00
CA ASP A 45 -6.96 -8.01 -8.90
C ASP A 45 -6.60 -6.63 -9.44
N ILE A 46 -6.92 -5.59 -8.68
CA ILE A 46 -6.54 -4.22 -9.02
C ILE A 46 -5.30 -3.86 -8.20
N LYS A 47 -4.39 -3.14 -8.83
CA LYS A 47 -3.20 -2.66 -8.14
C LYS A 47 -3.60 -1.65 -7.07
N PRO A 48 -3.08 -1.78 -5.85
CA PRO A 48 -3.40 -0.79 -4.81
C PRO A 48 -3.07 0.64 -5.21
N VAL A 49 -2.00 0.84 -6.00
CA VAL A 49 -1.63 2.18 -6.44
C VAL A 49 -2.72 2.83 -7.28
N ASP A 50 -3.45 2.04 -8.06
CA ASP A 50 -4.55 2.57 -8.87
C ASP A 50 -5.73 3.00 -8.01
N LEU A 51 -5.94 2.33 -6.88
CA LEU A 51 -7.03 2.66 -5.97
C LEU A 51 -6.73 3.87 -5.10
N LEU A 52 -5.47 4.25 -4.96
CA LEU A 52 -5.11 5.43 -4.17
C LEU A 52 -5.79 6.69 -4.70
N ASN A 53 -6.02 6.76 -5.99
CA ASN A 53 -6.64 7.93 -6.61
C ASN A 53 -8.16 7.87 -6.67
N THR A 54 -8.75 6.69 -6.45
CA THR A 54 -10.19 6.50 -6.56
C THR A 54 -10.82 6.03 -5.26
N GLU A 55 -10.27 4.99 -4.67
CA GLU A 55 -10.83 4.39 -3.45
C GLU A 55 -9.72 4.07 -2.46
N PRO A 56 -9.06 5.09 -1.89
CA PRO A 56 -7.96 4.86 -0.95
C PRO A 56 -8.39 4.10 0.30
N GLU A 57 -9.66 4.17 0.66
CA GLU A 57 -10.14 3.45 1.83
C GLU A 57 -10.05 1.94 1.67
N LYS A 58 -10.21 1.45 0.44
CA LYS A 58 -10.05 0.03 0.18
C LYS A 58 -8.62 -0.42 0.39
N VAL A 59 -7.67 0.43 0.05
CA VAL A 59 -6.26 0.15 0.29
C VAL A 59 -5.98 0.06 1.78
N LYS A 60 -6.50 1.01 2.56
CA LYS A 60 -6.34 1.01 4.01
C LYS A 60 -6.95 -0.25 4.63
N ASP A 61 -8.14 -0.61 4.18
CA ASP A 61 -8.83 -1.79 4.71
C ASP A 61 -8.01 -3.06 4.45
N THR A 62 -7.46 -3.17 3.24
CA THR A 62 -6.62 -4.31 2.89
C THR A 62 -5.38 -4.38 3.76
N ILE A 63 -4.71 -3.26 3.97
CA ILE A 63 -3.53 -3.19 4.82
C ILE A 63 -3.89 -3.61 6.25
N TYR A 64 -5.00 -3.10 6.75
CA TYR A 64 -5.46 -3.44 8.10
C TYR A 64 -5.67 -4.95 8.24
N ARG A 65 -6.29 -5.58 7.26
CA ARG A 65 -6.52 -7.01 7.28
C ARG A 65 -5.23 -7.80 7.29
N ILE A 66 -4.25 -7.36 6.52
CA ILE A 66 -2.94 -8.00 6.50
C ILE A 66 -2.26 -7.87 7.86
N GLU A 67 -2.31 -6.68 8.45
CA GLU A 67 -1.70 -6.43 9.76
C GLU A 67 -2.32 -7.28 10.86
N THR A 68 -3.62 -7.48 10.81
CA THR A 68 -4.32 -8.26 11.83
C THR A 68 -4.31 -9.75 11.55
N GLY A 69 -3.75 -10.16 10.39
CA GLY A 69 -3.74 -11.56 10.01
C GLY A 69 -5.09 -12.09 9.56
N ASP A 70 -6.01 -11.20 9.23
CA ASP A 70 -7.36 -11.55 8.82
C ASP A 70 -7.42 -12.01 7.36
N MET A 71 -6.33 -11.91 6.66
CA MET A 71 -6.21 -12.37 5.29
C MET A 71 -5.96 -13.86 5.26
N SER A 72 -6.82 -14.56 4.66
CA SER A 72 -6.64 -16.01 4.52
C SER A 72 -6.61 -16.42 3.08
#